data_ff9c62928c85facc217152552220ff2c
#
_entry.id   ff9c62928c85facc217152552220ff2c
#
_cell.length_a   1.000
_cell.length_b   1.000
_cell.length_c   1.000
_cell.angle_alpha   90.00
_cell.angle_beta   90.00
_cell.angle_gamma   90.00
#
_symmetry.space_group_name_H-M   'P 1'
#
loop_
_entity.id
_entity.type
_entity.pdbx_description
1 polymer ?
#
loop_
_entity_poly.entity_id
_entity_poly.type
_entity_poly.pdbx_seq_one_letter_code
_entity_poly.pdbx_strand_id
1 'polypeptide(L)' 'PVPIIYLTSTDAVGVLLHAVKTVPGALEWLQKGFVLTIHPRPKAQLEEVGFSNVALVSAKDDKVQEAIDRLLAIN' A
#
# COMPACT_ATOMS: atom_id res chain seq x y z
N PRO A 1 6.18 10.80 10.26
CA PRO A 1 5.86 9.39 10.05
C PRO A 1 5.35 9.13 8.64
N VAL A 2 5.64 7.95 8.12
CA VAL A 2 5.18 7.55 6.80
C VAL A 2 3.95 6.64 6.94
N PRO A 3 2.99 6.71 6.02
CA PRO A 3 1.81 5.87 6.09
C PRO A 3 2.12 4.40 5.71
N ILE A 4 1.39 3.49 6.34
CA ILE A 4 1.39 2.08 5.97
C ILE A 4 -0.05 1.71 5.65
N ILE A 5 -0.31 1.23 4.45
CA ILE A 5 -1.65 0.95 3.96
C ILE A 5 -1.77 -0.54 3.62
N TYR A 6 -2.87 -1.15 3.99
CA TYR A 6 -3.15 -2.54 3.68
C TYR A 6 -4.36 -2.60 2.75
N LEU A 7 -4.15 -3.09 1.53
CA LEU A 7 -5.19 -3.19 0.50
C LEU A 7 -5.33 -4.65 0.06
N THR A 8 -6.55 -5.15 0.03
CA THR A 8 -6.82 -6.55 -0.25
C THR A 8 -7.46 -6.82 -1.60
N SER A 9 -7.86 -5.77 -2.34
CA SER A 9 -8.55 -5.96 -3.62
C SER A 9 -8.24 -4.82 -4.59
N THR A 10 -8.48 -5.08 -5.88
CA THR A 10 -8.35 -4.04 -6.90
C THR A 10 -9.41 -2.94 -6.72
N ASP A 11 -10.59 -3.31 -6.21
CA ASP A 11 -11.63 -2.33 -5.91
C ASP A 11 -11.18 -1.35 -4.82
N ALA A 12 -10.52 -1.86 -3.79
CA ALA A 12 -9.97 -1.01 -2.72
C ALA A 12 -8.93 -0.05 -3.26
N VAL A 13 -8.07 -0.49 -4.18
CA VAL A 13 -7.10 0.37 -4.84
C VAL A 13 -7.81 1.49 -5.62
N GLY A 14 -8.84 1.14 -6.37
CA GLY A 14 -9.61 2.12 -7.13
C GLY A 14 -10.25 3.18 -6.25
N VAL A 15 -10.84 2.76 -5.12
CA VAL A 15 -11.44 3.69 -4.16
C VAL A 15 -10.39 4.63 -3.58
N LEU A 16 -9.24 4.08 -3.19
CA LEU A 16 -8.16 4.90 -2.64
C LEU A 16 -7.65 5.93 -3.65
N LEU A 17 -7.39 5.51 -4.89
CA LEU A 17 -6.88 6.40 -5.92
C LEU A 17 -7.89 7.50 -6.26
N HIS A 18 -9.18 7.16 -6.27
CA HIS A 18 -10.23 8.15 -6.49
C HIS A 18 -10.26 9.18 -5.37
N ALA A 19 -10.15 8.72 -4.13
CA ALA A 19 -10.19 9.60 -2.96
C ALA A 19 -9.01 10.57 -2.93
N VAL A 20 -7.80 10.11 -3.25
CA VAL A 20 -6.61 10.96 -3.20
C VAL A 20 -6.59 12.04 -4.28
N LYS A 21 -7.36 11.85 -5.37
CA LYS A 21 -7.46 12.87 -6.42
C LYS A 21 -8.11 14.16 -5.93
N THR A 22 -8.92 14.07 -4.88
CA THR A 22 -9.64 15.23 -4.35
C THR A 22 -8.85 16.01 -3.30
N VAL A 23 -7.70 15.48 -2.87
CA VAL A 23 -6.88 16.11 -1.83
C VAL A 23 -5.50 16.41 -2.42
N PRO A 24 -5.14 17.70 -2.62
CA PRO A 24 -3.83 18.06 -3.16
C PRO A 24 -2.70 17.53 -2.29
N GLY A 25 -1.71 16.88 -2.92
CA GLY A 25 -0.54 16.35 -2.24
C GLY A 25 -0.74 14.98 -1.56
N ALA A 26 -1.98 14.48 -1.52
CA ALA A 26 -2.25 13.20 -0.85
C ALA A 26 -1.56 12.03 -1.57
N LEU A 27 -1.56 12.02 -2.89
CA LEU A 27 -0.95 10.94 -3.65
C LEU A 27 0.55 10.88 -3.41
N GLU A 28 1.24 12.00 -3.47
CA GLU A 28 2.68 12.06 -3.21
C GLU A 28 3.00 11.62 -1.78
N TRP A 29 2.17 12.01 -0.82
CA TRP A 29 2.36 11.62 0.57
C TRP A 29 2.24 10.11 0.74
N LEU A 30 1.21 9.51 0.11
CA LEU A 30 1.02 8.06 0.17
C LEU A 30 2.15 7.30 -0.54
N GLN A 31 2.67 7.84 -1.64
CA GLN A 31 3.76 7.22 -2.38
C GLN A 31 5.06 7.17 -1.58
N LYS A 32 5.22 8.00 -0.58
CA LYS A 32 6.38 7.97 0.33
C LYS A 32 6.26 6.88 1.39
N GLY A 33 5.07 6.31 1.57
CA GLY A 33 4.82 5.28 2.56
C GLY A 33 4.96 3.88 1.98
N PHE A 34 4.36 2.92 2.68
CA PHE A 34 4.39 1.51 2.30
C PHE A 34 2.98 1.00 2.07
N VAL A 35 2.80 0.17 1.06
CA VAL A 35 1.52 -0.49 0.80
C VAL A 35 1.72 -1.99 0.88
N LEU A 36 0.86 -2.66 1.63
CA LEU A 36 0.86 -4.12 1.76
C LEU A 36 -0.38 -4.67 1.06
N THR A 37 -0.20 -5.71 0.27
CA THR A 37 -1.31 -6.39 -0.39
C THR A 37 -1.08 -7.89 -0.38
N ILE A 38 -2.17 -8.66 -0.47
CA ILE A 38 -2.10 -10.11 -0.47
C ILE A 38 -2.26 -10.71 -1.87
N HIS A 39 -2.51 -9.88 -2.88
CA HIS A 39 -2.71 -10.34 -4.26
C HIS A 39 -1.79 -9.60 -5.21
N PRO A 40 -1.30 -10.28 -6.28
CA PRO A 40 -0.39 -9.63 -7.24
C PRO A 40 -1.08 -8.56 -8.10
N ARG A 41 -2.38 -8.66 -8.33
CA ARG A 41 -3.09 -7.72 -9.20
C ARG A 41 -3.15 -6.30 -8.61
N PRO A 42 -3.55 -6.11 -7.34
CA PRO A 42 -3.46 -4.78 -6.72
C PRO A 42 -2.04 -4.23 -6.69
N LYS A 43 -1.04 -5.10 -6.48
CA LYS A 43 0.35 -4.68 -6.48
C LYS A 43 0.74 -4.09 -7.83
N ALA A 44 0.44 -4.78 -8.92
CA ALA A 44 0.73 -4.29 -10.27
C ALA A 44 0.02 -2.98 -10.57
N GLN A 45 -1.25 -2.87 -10.15
CA GLN A 45 -2.04 -1.66 -10.35
C GLN A 45 -1.43 -0.46 -9.63
N LEU A 46 -0.96 -0.64 -8.41
CA LEU A 46 -0.32 0.42 -7.64
C LEU A 46 1.01 0.82 -8.24
N GLU A 47 1.80 -0.13 -8.70
CA GLU A 47 3.09 0.16 -9.33
C GLU A 47 2.93 0.96 -10.62
N GLU A 48 1.88 0.70 -11.39
CA GLU A 48 1.57 1.47 -12.59
C GLU A 48 1.29 2.94 -12.29
N VAL A 49 0.74 3.23 -11.11
CA VAL A 49 0.41 4.60 -10.69
C VAL A 49 1.62 5.31 -10.08
N GLY A 50 2.72 4.59 -9.84
CA GLY A 50 3.94 5.20 -9.33
C GLY A 50 4.29 4.85 -7.90
N PHE A 51 3.60 3.90 -7.28
CA PHE A 51 3.96 3.40 -5.96
C PHE A 51 5.17 2.48 -6.10
N SER A 52 6.23 2.77 -5.37
CA SER A 52 7.48 1.98 -5.41
C SER A 52 7.65 1.06 -4.22
N ASN A 53 6.93 1.30 -3.13
CA ASN A 53 7.07 0.55 -1.89
C ASN A 53 5.83 -0.32 -1.65
N VAL A 54 5.56 -1.24 -2.58
CA VAL A 54 4.43 -2.16 -2.49
C VAL A 54 4.96 -3.56 -2.23
N ALA A 55 4.52 -4.17 -1.12
CA ALA A 55 4.94 -5.51 -0.75
C ALA A 55 3.77 -6.49 -0.85
N LEU A 56 4.04 -7.65 -1.44
CA LEU A 56 3.08 -8.75 -1.51
C LEU A 56 3.32 -9.64 -0.29
N VAL A 57 2.30 -9.81 0.55
CA VAL A 57 2.40 -10.61 1.78
C VAL A 57 1.37 -11.73 1.77
N SER A 58 1.56 -12.71 2.67
CA SER A 58 0.61 -13.78 2.83
C SER A 58 -0.70 -13.26 3.43
N ALA A 59 -1.82 -13.90 3.08
CA ALA A 59 -3.12 -13.57 3.66
C ALA A 59 -3.23 -13.94 5.15
N LYS A 60 -2.26 -14.67 5.69
CA LYS A 60 -2.25 -15.04 7.11
C LYS A 60 -1.88 -13.82 7.95
N ASP A 61 -2.62 -13.63 9.05
CA ASP A 61 -2.44 -12.46 9.90
C ASP A 61 -1.02 -12.32 10.45
N ASP A 62 -0.38 -13.44 10.81
CA ASP A 62 0.97 -13.41 11.35
C ASP A 62 1.98 -12.88 10.33
N LYS A 63 1.78 -13.18 9.04
CA LYS A 63 2.66 -12.69 8.00
C LYS A 63 2.47 -11.19 7.74
N VAL A 64 1.24 -10.70 7.83
CA VAL A 64 0.96 -9.27 7.71
C VAL A 64 1.63 -8.53 8.86
N GLN A 65 1.50 -9.03 10.09
CA GLN A 65 2.11 -8.41 11.25
C GLN A 65 3.64 -8.39 11.15
N GLU A 66 4.25 -9.49 10.69
CA GLU A 66 5.69 -9.55 10.46
C GLU A 66 6.14 -8.48 9.45
N ALA A 67 5.38 -8.31 8.37
CA ALA A 67 5.72 -7.33 7.36
C ALA A 67 5.65 -5.91 7.91
N ILE A 68 4.62 -5.61 8.70
CA ILE A 68 4.46 -4.31 9.34
C ILE A 68 5.62 -4.06 10.30
N ASP A 69 5.94 -5.03 11.15
CA ASP A 69 7.03 -4.91 12.12
C ASP A 69 8.37 -4.65 11.44
N ARG A 70 8.60 -5.33 10.32
CA ARG A 70 9.83 -5.17 9.54
C ARG A 70 9.93 -3.76 8.96
N LEU A 71 8.84 -3.23 8.43
CA LEU A 71 8.80 -1.88 7.86
C LEU A 71 9.01 -0.82 8.94
N LEU A 72 8.42 -1.02 10.12
CA LEU A 72 8.60 -0.10 11.25
C LEU A 72 10.04 -0.11 11.75
N ALA A 73 10.71 -1.25 11.68
CA ALA A 73 12.11 -1.36 12.10
C ALA A 73 13.04 -0.60 11.15
N ILE A 74 12.67 -0.49 9.87
CA ILE A 74 13.46 0.26 8.88
C ILE A 74 13.30 1.76 9.11
N ASN A 75 12.12 2.17 9.51
CA ASN A 75 11.84 3.57 9.76
C ASN A 75 12.35 4.03 11.11
#